data_6cae7f73d1291e548075551a11025dd7
#
_entry.id   6cae7f73d1291e548075551a11025dd7
#
_cell.length_a   1.000
_cell.length_b   1.000
_cell.length_c   1.000
_cell.angle_alpha   90.00
_cell.angle_beta   90.00
_cell.angle_gamma   90.00
#
_symmetry.space_group_name_H-M   'P 1'
#
loop_
_entity.id
_entity.type
_entity.pdbx_description
1 polymer ?
#
loop_
_entity_poly.entity_id
_entity_poly.type
_entity_poly.pdbx_seq_one_letter_code
_entity_poly.pdbx_strand_id
1 'polypeptide(L)'
;MNFNLLNKSQSVHRTIACYTAGMALPNDYAGQGCSLARSLEIIGERWTLLIVRDAFWGVRRFADFVDHLKLPRAVLASRLKTLTAAGVMTRVAGERHLEYELTEKGQALWPVVLSLTSWGDDFCAPGGPRRLFRHAADDGQVDRWGRCGRCGTSVPAADTITVPGPGLEPPGDSWIAAVLTSPHRLLEPLRPAAATS
;
A
#
# COMPACT_ATOMS: atom_id res chain seq x y z
N MET A 1 -2.10 -65.06 5.24
CA MET A 1 -2.82 -64.05 4.48
C MET A 1 -1.90 -62.82 4.37
N ASN A 2 -1.21 -62.73 3.25
CA ASN A 2 -0.32 -61.62 2.95
C ASN A 2 -1.09 -60.51 2.26
N PHE A 3 -1.19 -59.33 2.89
CA PHE A 3 -1.67 -58.15 2.22
C PHE A 3 -0.49 -57.28 1.81
N ASN A 4 -0.38 -57.11 0.54
CA ASN A 4 0.64 -56.46 -0.26
C ASN A 4 0.59 -54.93 -0.08
N LEU A 5 1.55 -54.33 0.66
CA LEU A 5 1.75 -52.91 0.84
C LEU A 5 2.84 -52.38 -0.11
N LEU A 6 2.63 -52.50 -1.40
CA LEU A 6 3.52 -51.88 -2.40
C LEU A 6 2.66 -51.37 -3.56
N ASN A 7 2.20 -50.16 -3.51
CA ASN A 7 1.98 -49.27 -4.68
C ASN A 7 1.31 -47.95 -4.36
N LYS A 8 1.90 -47.10 -3.48
CA LYS A 8 1.47 -45.71 -3.30
C LYS A 8 2.56 -44.66 -3.50
N SER A 9 3.78 -45.05 -3.91
CA SER A 9 4.87 -44.07 -4.06
C SER A 9 5.10 -43.59 -5.51
N GLN A 10 4.39 -44.12 -6.50
CA GLN A 10 4.62 -43.74 -7.90
C GLN A 10 3.64 -42.71 -8.46
N SER A 11 2.59 -42.34 -7.70
CA SER A 11 1.60 -41.36 -8.17
C SER A 11 1.96 -39.90 -7.84
N VAL A 12 2.86 -39.65 -6.89
CA VAL A 12 3.22 -38.28 -6.46
C VAL A 12 4.32 -37.66 -7.35
N HIS A 13 5.15 -38.49 -7.99
CA HIS A 13 6.23 -37.98 -8.85
C HIS A 13 5.80 -37.60 -10.28
N ARG A 14 4.58 -37.90 -10.69
CA ARG A 14 4.11 -37.57 -12.06
C ARG A 14 3.50 -36.17 -12.19
N THR A 15 3.15 -35.51 -11.09
CA THR A 15 2.53 -34.17 -11.11
C THR A 15 3.56 -33.03 -11.05
N ILE A 16 4.82 -33.32 -10.68
CA ILE A 16 5.86 -32.27 -10.57
C ILE A 16 6.65 -32.10 -11.89
N ALA A 17 6.59 -33.10 -12.80
CA ALA A 17 7.38 -33.08 -14.05
C ALA A 17 6.78 -32.20 -15.18
N CYS A 18 5.61 -31.57 -15.01
CA CYS A 18 5.00 -30.76 -16.05
C CYS A 18 5.28 -29.23 -15.92
N TYR A 19 6.05 -28.79 -14.92
CA TYR A 19 6.35 -27.37 -14.70
C TYR A 19 7.71 -26.89 -15.20
N THR A 20 8.45 -27.69 -15.95
CA THR A 20 9.80 -27.34 -16.44
C THR A 20 9.89 -27.09 -17.93
N ALA A 21 8.80 -26.88 -18.63
CA ALA A 21 8.86 -26.33 -20.00
C ALA A 21 8.58 -24.82 -19.88
N GLY A 22 9.59 -24.01 -20.12
CA GLY A 22 9.66 -22.55 -19.99
C GLY A 22 8.53 -21.73 -20.59
N MET A 23 7.31 -21.87 -20.08
CA MET A 23 6.25 -20.91 -20.29
C MET A 23 6.39 -19.84 -19.21
N ALA A 24 6.81 -18.65 -19.63
CA ALA A 24 6.66 -17.47 -18.78
C ALA A 24 5.20 -17.43 -18.29
N LEU A 25 5.02 -17.27 -16.98
CA LEU A 25 3.68 -17.09 -16.42
C LEU A 25 3.00 -15.91 -17.14
N PRO A 26 1.70 -16.03 -17.49
CA PRO A 26 0.98 -14.91 -18.07
C PRO A 26 1.15 -13.67 -17.19
N ASN A 27 1.41 -12.51 -17.82
CA ASN A 27 1.56 -11.25 -17.10
C ASN A 27 0.21 -10.65 -16.67
N ASP A 28 -0.87 -11.36 -16.89
CA ASP A 28 -2.24 -10.95 -16.57
C ASP A 28 -3.03 -12.11 -15.94
N TYR A 29 -4.20 -11.79 -15.43
CA TYR A 29 -5.16 -12.74 -14.87
C TYR A 29 -6.35 -12.95 -15.82
N ALA A 30 -6.16 -12.85 -17.14
CA ALA A 30 -7.25 -12.84 -18.13
C ALA A 30 -8.21 -14.04 -17.99
N GLY A 31 -7.69 -15.21 -17.59
CA GLY A 31 -8.49 -16.42 -17.35
C GLY A 31 -9.21 -16.47 -15.99
N GLN A 32 -9.03 -15.48 -15.11
CA GLN A 32 -9.63 -15.46 -13.78
C GLN A 32 -10.88 -14.58 -13.74
N GLY A 33 -12.06 -15.18 -13.62
CA GLY A 33 -13.35 -14.47 -13.46
C GLY A 33 -13.57 -13.93 -12.04
N CYS A 34 -12.55 -13.31 -11.44
CA CYS A 34 -12.54 -12.89 -10.05
C CYS A 34 -12.23 -11.39 -9.93
N SER A 35 -13.03 -10.64 -9.14
CA SER A 35 -12.81 -9.22 -8.90
C SER A 35 -11.46 -8.93 -8.25
N LEU A 36 -10.97 -9.83 -7.37
CA LEU A 36 -9.63 -9.69 -6.78
C LEU A 36 -8.55 -9.76 -7.86
N ALA A 37 -8.64 -10.71 -8.80
CA ALA A 37 -7.71 -10.81 -9.92
C ALA A 37 -7.69 -9.53 -10.77
N ARG A 38 -8.87 -8.96 -11.07
CA ARG A 38 -8.97 -7.68 -11.79
C ARG A 38 -8.35 -6.52 -11.01
N SER A 39 -8.51 -6.51 -9.68
CA SER A 39 -7.86 -5.50 -8.84
C SER A 39 -6.33 -5.65 -8.85
N LEU A 40 -5.83 -6.89 -8.75
CA LEU A 40 -4.40 -7.16 -8.76
C LEU A 40 -3.72 -6.79 -10.08
N GLU A 41 -4.41 -6.78 -11.22
CA GLU A 41 -3.88 -6.24 -12.48
C GLU A 41 -3.50 -4.76 -12.38
N ILE A 42 -4.19 -4.01 -11.52
CA ILE A 42 -3.95 -2.57 -11.33
C ILE A 42 -2.98 -2.34 -10.17
N ILE A 43 -3.21 -3.00 -9.03
CA ILE A 43 -2.51 -2.70 -7.78
C ILE A 43 -1.55 -3.80 -7.30
N GLY A 44 -1.54 -4.98 -7.92
CA GLY A 44 -0.77 -6.15 -7.46
C GLY A 44 0.74 -6.08 -7.75
N GLU A 45 1.16 -5.16 -8.59
CA GLU A 45 2.56 -4.98 -8.90
C GLU A 45 3.33 -4.39 -7.71
N ARG A 46 4.55 -4.90 -7.54
CA ARG A 46 5.46 -4.40 -6.50
C ARG A 46 5.57 -2.87 -6.55
N TRP A 47 5.59 -2.22 -5.42
CA TRP A 47 5.61 -0.79 -5.18
C TRP A 47 4.27 -0.07 -5.33
N THR A 48 3.29 -0.60 -6.06
CA THR A 48 2.06 0.12 -6.38
C THR A 48 1.29 0.52 -5.12
N LEU A 49 1.07 -0.41 -4.19
CA LEU A 49 0.38 -0.10 -2.92
C LEU A 49 1.21 0.83 -2.02
N LEU A 50 2.54 0.81 -2.09
CA LEU A 50 3.38 1.76 -1.36
C LEU A 50 3.26 3.18 -1.94
N ILE A 51 3.15 3.33 -3.25
CA ILE A 51 2.89 4.61 -3.91
C ILE A 51 1.50 5.14 -3.50
N VAL A 52 0.48 4.29 -3.50
CA VAL A 52 -0.88 4.64 -3.06
C VAL A 52 -0.88 5.04 -1.58
N ARG A 53 -0.18 4.31 -0.72
CA ARG A 53 -0.01 4.66 0.71
C ARG A 53 0.62 6.04 0.87
N ASP A 54 1.69 6.32 0.14
CA ASP A 54 2.38 7.61 0.22
C ASP A 54 1.48 8.75 -0.27
N ALA A 55 0.67 8.50 -1.30
CA ALA A 55 -0.32 9.47 -1.75
C ALA A 55 -1.41 9.74 -0.69
N PHE A 56 -1.83 8.73 0.11
CA PHE A 56 -2.67 8.96 1.29
C PHE A 56 -1.98 9.83 2.34
N TRP A 57 -0.67 9.69 2.51
CA TRP A 57 0.10 10.57 3.41
C TRP A 57 0.34 11.97 2.85
N GLY A 58 -0.16 12.27 1.65
CA GLY A 58 -0.04 13.59 1.03
C GLY A 58 1.23 13.82 0.23
N VAL A 59 1.97 12.75 -0.10
CA VAL A 59 3.06 12.82 -1.08
C VAL A 59 2.46 13.03 -2.46
N ARG A 60 2.88 14.09 -3.16
CA ARG A 60 2.30 14.48 -4.45
C ARG A 60 3.30 14.59 -5.58
N ARG A 61 4.56 14.96 -5.29
CA ARG A 61 5.56 15.20 -6.33
C ARG A 61 6.31 13.94 -6.69
N PHE A 62 6.62 13.78 -7.96
CA PHE A 62 7.41 12.64 -8.46
C PHE A 62 8.74 12.49 -7.69
N ALA A 63 9.45 13.60 -7.46
CA ALA A 63 10.71 13.58 -6.74
C ALA A 63 10.57 13.10 -5.29
N ASP A 64 9.48 13.45 -4.63
CA ASP A 64 9.20 13.09 -3.24
C ASP A 64 8.90 11.59 -3.11
N PHE A 65 8.15 11.00 -4.04
CA PHE A 65 7.99 9.54 -4.12
C PHE A 65 9.32 8.82 -4.31
N VAL A 66 10.20 9.33 -5.20
CA VAL A 66 11.54 8.75 -5.40
C VAL A 66 12.35 8.82 -4.12
N ASP A 67 12.34 9.98 -3.46
CA ASP A 67 13.10 10.19 -2.23
C ASP A 67 12.62 9.29 -1.10
N HIS A 68 11.33 9.23 -0.86
CA HIS A 68 10.79 8.46 0.26
C HIS A 68 10.86 6.95 0.04
N LEU A 69 10.47 6.49 -1.16
CA LEU A 69 10.42 5.05 -1.47
C LEU A 69 11.77 4.47 -1.90
N LYS A 70 12.76 5.31 -2.22
CA LYS A 70 14.09 4.89 -2.70
C LYS A 70 14.01 3.92 -3.89
N LEU A 71 13.01 4.09 -4.77
CA LEU A 71 12.82 3.23 -5.93
C LEU A 71 13.38 3.87 -7.22
N PRO A 72 13.77 3.06 -8.23
CA PRO A 72 14.25 3.57 -9.49
C PRO A 72 13.19 4.44 -10.18
N ARG A 73 13.61 5.61 -10.73
CA ARG A 73 12.73 6.57 -11.40
C ARG A 73 11.88 5.94 -12.51
N ALA A 74 12.46 5.02 -13.30
CA ALA A 74 11.74 4.33 -14.37
C ALA A 74 10.61 3.45 -13.83
N VAL A 75 10.81 2.78 -12.67
CA VAL A 75 9.79 1.98 -12.01
C VAL A 75 8.66 2.88 -11.53
N LEU A 76 8.97 3.98 -10.84
CA LEU A 76 7.95 4.94 -10.41
C LEU A 76 7.14 5.49 -11.59
N ALA A 77 7.81 5.93 -12.66
CA ALA A 77 7.16 6.46 -13.85
C ALA A 77 6.18 5.43 -14.46
N SER A 78 6.60 4.16 -14.55
CA SER A 78 5.75 3.07 -15.03
C SER A 78 4.53 2.87 -14.13
N ARG A 79 4.72 2.81 -12.80
CA ARG A 79 3.61 2.60 -11.84
C ARG A 79 2.62 3.77 -11.85
N LEU A 80 3.11 5.01 -11.83
CA LEU A 80 2.26 6.21 -11.90
C LEU A 80 1.48 6.28 -13.22
N LYS A 81 2.09 5.86 -14.35
CA LYS A 81 1.40 5.75 -15.64
C LYS A 81 0.24 4.75 -15.55
N THR A 82 0.47 3.56 -15.01
CA THR A 82 -0.56 2.53 -14.82
C THR A 82 -1.69 3.03 -13.91
N LEU A 83 -1.36 3.60 -12.75
CA LEU A 83 -2.34 4.13 -11.80
C LEU A 83 -3.17 5.27 -12.39
N THR A 84 -2.55 6.14 -13.20
CA THR A 84 -3.25 7.24 -13.87
C THR A 84 -4.16 6.70 -14.99
N ALA A 85 -3.69 5.76 -15.80
CA ALA A 85 -4.48 5.14 -16.85
C ALA A 85 -5.68 4.36 -16.30
N ALA A 86 -5.51 3.73 -15.13
CA ALA A 86 -6.58 3.03 -14.42
C ALA A 86 -7.54 3.97 -13.65
N GLY A 87 -7.29 5.28 -13.66
CA GLY A 87 -8.11 6.27 -12.95
C GLY A 87 -8.01 6.19 -11.43
N VAL A 88 -6.96 5.57 -10.88
CA VAL A 88 -6.68 5.52 -9.43
C VAL A 88 -6.01 6.81 -8.97
N MET A 89 -5.15 7.36 -9.80
CA MET A 89 -4.52 8.66 -9.57
C MET A 89 -4.78 9.60 -10.74
N THR A 90 -4.66 10.88 -10.49
CA THR A 90 -4.72 11.93 -11.51
C THR A 90 -3.51 12.85 -11.40
N ARG A 91 -3.25 13.58 -12.50
CA ARG A 91 -2.25 14.65 -12.53
C ARG A 91 -2.96 15.99 -12.38
N VAL A 92 -2.46 16.80 -11.48
CA VAL A 92 -2.96 18.15 -11.25
C VAL A 92 -1.84 19.18 -11.43
N ALA A 93 -2.19 20.39 -11.78
CA ALA A 93 -1.24 21.49 -11.81
C ALA A 93 -0.92 21.89 -10.36
N GLY A 94 0.31 21.66 -9.91
CA GLY A 94 0.82 22.23 -8.67
C GLY A 94 1.44 23.62 -8.92
N GLU A 95 1.91 24.26 -7.86
CA GLU A 95 2.50 25.62 -7.94
C GLU A 95 3.67 25.75 -8.91
N ARG A 96 4.50 24.73 -9.00
CA ARG A 96 5.73 24.73 -9.83
C ARG A 96 5.90 23.50 -10.71
N HIS A 97 5.22 22.41 -10.37
CA HIS A 97 5.36 21.10 -11.01
C HIS A 97 4.02 20.39 -11.08
N LEU A 98 3.91 19.41 -11.98
CA LEU A 98 2.80 18.47 -11.97
C LEU A 98 2.84 17.64 -10.68
N GLU A 99 1.69 17.49 -10.06
CA GLU A 99 1.46 16.70 -8.86
C GLU A 99 0.56 15.51 -9.17
N TYR A 100 0.63 14.49 -8.32
CA TYR A 100 -0.20 13.30 -8.41
C TYR A 100 -1.11 13.24 -7.19
N GLU A 101 -2.39 13.05 -7.41
CA GLU A 101 -3.39 12.93 -6.35
C GLU A 101 -4.24 11.67 -6.55
N LEU A 102 -4.74 11.12 -5.43
CA LEU A 102 -5.71 10.05 -5.48
C LEU A 102 -7.06 10.60 -5.96
N THR A 103 -7.63 9.95 -6.96
CA THR A 103 -9.03 10.17 -7.34
C THR A 103 -9.96 9.58 -6.29
N GLU A 104 -11.26 9.77 -6.41
CA GLU A 104 -12.28 9.09 -5.60
C GLU A 104 -12.11 7.56 -5.66
N LYS A 105 -11.84 7.00 -6.86
CA LYS A 105 -11.51 5.59 -7.04
C LYS A 105 -10.24 5.18 -6.29
N GLY A 106 -9.23 6.04 -6.28
CA GLY A 106 -7.99 5.81 -5.52
C GLY A 106 -8.22 5.86 -4.01
N GLN A 107 -9.02 6.82 -3.53
CA GLN A 107 -9.36 6.94 -2.13
C GLN A 107 -10.19 5.74 -1.62
N ALA A 108 -10.98 5.09 -2.49
CA ALA A 108 -11.68 3.85 -2.16
C ALA A 108 -10.74 2.68 -1.82
N LEU A 109 -9.43 2.79 -2.08
CA LEU A 109 -8.42 1.80 -1.65
C LEU A 109 -8.02 1.96 -0.17
N TRP A 110 -8.50 3.00 0.53
CA TRP A 110 -8.12 3.23 1.93
C TRP A 110 -8.36 2.01 2.83
N PRO A 111 -9.51 1.35 2.83
CA PRO A 111 -9.74 0.16 3.66
C PRO A 111 -8.77 -0.98 3.33
N VAL A 112 -8.35 -1.13 2.07
CA VAL A 112 -7.38 -2.16 1.65
C VAL A 112 -6.01 -1.85 2.22
N VAL A 113 -5.54 -0.60 2.09
CA VAL A 113 -4.24 -0.15 2.62
C VAL A 113 -4.21 -0.29 4.14
N LEU A 114 -5.28 0.13 4.82
CA LEU A 114 -5.40 0.05 6.27
C LEU A 114 -5.38 -1.39 6.78
N SER A 115 -6.20 -2.26 6.19
CA SER A 115 -6.24 -3.68 6.57
C SER A 115 -4.92 -4.39 6.32
N LEU A 116 -4.25 -4.10 5.20
CA LEU A 116 -2.95 -4.68 4.89
C LEU A 116 -1.84 -4.15 5.82
N THR A 117 -1.89 -2.86 6.18
CA THR A 117 -0.98 -2.28 7.18
C THR A 117 -1.16 -2.97 8.53
N SER A 118 -2.40 -3.12 8.99
CA SER A 118 -2.70 -3.79 10.25
C SER A 118 -2.27 -5.26 10.27
N TRP A 119 -2.43 -5.97 9.14
CA TRP A 119 -1.92 -7.33 9.00
C TRP A 119 -0.38 -7.36 9.10
N GLY A 120 0.30 -6.40 8.47
CA GLY A 120 1.75 -6.26 8.57
C GLY A 120 2.22 -5.94 9.99
N ASP A 121 1.48 -5.11 10.72
CA ASP A 121 1.76 -4.80 12.12
C ASP A 121 1.65 -6.05 13.01
N ASP A 122 0.64 -6.88 12.79
CA ASP A 122 0.43 -8.10 13.58
C ASP A 122 1.52 -9.17 13.33
N PHE A 123 1.98 -9.32 12.08
CA PHE A 123 2.79 -10.48 11.68
C PHE A 123 4.22 -10.14 11.23
N CYS A 124 4.51 -8.87 10.88
CA CYS A 124 5.76 -8.47 10.28
C CYS A 124 6.48 -7.32 11.02
N ALA A 125 5.92 -6.83 12.14
CA ALA A 125 6.46 -5.70 12.89
C ALA A 125 6.75 -6.08 14.36
N PRO A 126 7.87 -6.72 14.67
CA PRO A 126 8.19 -7.19 16.03
C PRO A 126 8.30 -6.05 17.07
N GLY A 127 8.56 -4.81 16.62
CA GLY A 127 8.54 -3.60 17.46
C GLY A 127 7.16 -2.99 17.68
N GLY A 128 6.10 -3.61 17.13
CA GLY A 128 4.73 -3.09 17.12
C GLY A 128 4.43 -2.19 15.93
N PRO A 129 3.22 -1.64 15.85
CA PRO A 129 2.78 -0.81 14.75
C PRO A 129 3.66 0.43 14.60
N ARG A 130 4.10 0.69 13.37
CA ARG A 130 4.87 1.90 13.05
C ARG A 130 4.01 3.15 12.96
N ARG A 131 2.74 2.96 12.63
CA ARG A 131 1.73 4.02 12.51
C ARG A 131 0.44 3.61 13.19
N LEU A 132 -0.18 4.58 13.86
CA LEU A 132 -1.54 4.44 14.36
C LEU A 132 -2.42 5.43 13.61
N PHE A 133 -3.71 5.15 13.56
CA PHE A 133 -4.68 5.97 12.86
C PHE A 133 -5.75 6.42 13.83
N ARG A 134 -6.08 7.71 13.78
CA ARG A 134 -7.05 8.33 14.67
C ARG A 134 -8.10 9.07 13.87
N HIS A 135 -9.32 9.08 14.38
CA HIS A 135 -10.41 9.85 13.83
C HIS A 135 -10.23 11.33 14.16
N ALA A 136 -10.21 12.21 13.15
CA ALA A 136 -9.95 13.64 13.33
C ALA A 136 -11.00 14.34 14.20
N ALA A 137 -12.24 13.83 14.24
CA ALA A 137 -13.34 14.47 14.97
C ALA A 137 -13.30 14.22 16.49
N ASP A 138 -12.81 13.05 16.95
CA ASP A 138 -12.94 12.66 18.35
C ASP A 138 -11.68 11.98 18.92
N ASP A 139 -10.59 11.93 18.14
CA ASP A 139 -9.33 11.28 18.48
C ASP A 139 -9.46 9.76 18.80
N GLY A 140 -10.59 9.13 18.44
CA GLY A 140 -10.79 7.70 18.60
C GLY A 140 -9.86 6.91 17.68
N GLN A 141 -9.30 5.80 18.18
CA GLN A 141 -8.46 4.93 17.36
C GLN A 141 -9.29 4.31 16.23
N VAL A 142 -8.76 4.34 15.02
CA VAL A 142 -9.36 3.70 13.85
C VAL A 142 -8.82 2.28 13.75
N ASP A 143 -9.73 1.30 13.75
CA ASP A 143 -9.39 -0.11 13.66
C ASP A 143 -9.05 -0.54 12.21
N ARG A 144 -8.63 -1.80 12.04
CA ARG A 144 -8.30 -2.38 10.73
C ARG A 144 -9.43 -2.40 9.72
N TRP A 145 -10.66 -2.20 10.17
CA TRP A 145 -11.86 -2.14 9.34
C TRP A 145 -12.27 -0.69 9.01
N GLY A 146 -11.47 0.28 9.43
CA GLY A 146 -11.74 1.70 9.23
C GLY A 146 -12.83 2.26 10.14
N ARG A 147 -13.09 1.65 11.31
CA ARG A 147 -14.09 2.13 12.26
C ARG A 147 -13.42 2.82 13.45
N CYS A 148 -14.02 3.92 13.87
CA CYS A 148 -13.60 4.61 15.08
C CYS A 148 -14.04 3.84 16.33
N GLY A 149 -13.11 3.53 17.22
CA GLY A 149 -13.39 2.84 18.48
C GLY A 149 -14.17 3.69 19.50
N ARG A 150 -14.25 5.01 19.29
CA ARG A 150 -14.98 5.92 20.18
C ARG A 150 -16.42 6.15 19.73
N CYS A 151 -16.65 6.54 18.48
CA CYS A 151 -17.99 6.84 17.97
C CYS A 151 -18.60 5.70 17.14
N GLY A 152 -17.84 4.67 16.79
CA GLY A 152 -18.32 3.51 16.03
C GLY A 152 -18.55 3.77 14.54
N THR A 153 -18.32 4.99 14.04
CA THR A 153 -18.54 5.33 12.63
C THR A 153 -17.41 4.84 11.74
N SER A 154 -17.70 4.63 10.45
CA SER A 154 -16.66 4.42 9.43
C SER A 154 -15.94 5.74 9.18
N VAL A 155 -14.60 5.71 9.19
CA VAL A 155 -13.75 6.89 9.07
C VAL A 155 -13.08 6.89 7.70
N PRO A 156 -13.45 7.83 6.80
CA PRO A 156 -12.78 7.95 5.51
C PRO A 156 -11.34 8.46 5.68
N ALA A 157 -10.51 8.28 4.66
CA ALA A 157 -9.12 8.75 4.71
C ALA A 157 -9.03 10.25 5.03
N ALA A 158 -9.89 11.08 4.46
CA ALA A 158 -9.89 12.52 4.70
C ALA A 158 -10.14 12.93 6.17
N ASP A 159 -10.77 12.05 6.97
CA ASP A 159 -11.04 12.27 8.39
C ASP A 159 -10.11 11.44 9.29
N THR A 160 -9.05 10.92 8.74
CA THR A 160 -8.05 10.11 9.45
C THR A 160 -6.76 10.90 9.65
N ILE A 161 -6.23 10.85 10.87
CA ILE A 161 -4.92 11.37 11.24
C ILE A 161 -3.99 10.17 11.46
N THR A 162 -2.86 10.13 10.75
CA THR A 162 -1.78 9.18 11.07
C THR A 162 -0.92 9.77 12.19
N VAL A 163 -0.58 8.94 13.16
CA VAL A 163 0.31 9.30 14.27
C VAL A 163 1.44 8.27 14.40
N PRO A 164 2.61 8.65 14.94
CA PRO A 164 3.67 7.71 15.25
C PRO A 164 3.19 6.58 16.14
N GLY A 165 3.53 5.34 15.77
CA GLY A 165 3.30 4.16 16.60
C GLY A 165 4.54 3.76 17.39
N PRO A 166 4.43 2.83 18.36
CA PRO A 166 5.53 2.40 19.21
C PRO A 166 6.70 1.76 18.44
N GLY A 167 6.42 1.13 17.29
CA GLY A 167 7.43 0.52 16.42
C GLY A 167 8.01 1.47 15.37
N LEU A 168 7.74 2.78 15.44
CA LEU A 168 8.30 3.72 14.49
C LEU A 168 9.82 3.85 14.69
N GLU A 169 10.57 3.49 13.66
CA GLU A 169 12.02 3.68 13.62
C GLU A 169 12.37 5.17 13.42
N PRO A 170 13.56 5.60 13.87
CA PRO A 170 14.05 6.95 13.60
C PRO A 170 13.96 7.27 12.09
N PRO A 171 13.61 8.49 11.71
CA PRO A 171 13.55 8.88 10.31
C PRO A 171 14.95 8.76 9.70
N GLY A 172 15.04 8.18 8.49
CA GLY A 172 16.25 8.24 7.69
C GLY A 172 16.42 9.63 7.05
N ASP A 173 17.15 9.70 5.95
CA ASP A 173 17.47 10.97 5.26
C ASP A 173 16.27 11.60 4.51
N SER A 174 15.10 10.95 4.49
CA SER A 174 13.92 11.48 3.82
C SER A 174 13.23 12.54 4.69
N TRP A 175 13.05 13.74 4.14
CA TRP A 175 12.30 14.79 4.79
C TRP A 175 10.84 14.38 5.08
N ILE A 176 10.25 13.52 4.21
CA ILE A 176 8.90 12.97 4.38
C ILE A 176 8.84 12.13 5.65
N ALA A 177 9.82 11.24 5.84
CA ALA A 177 9.90 10.42 7.05
C ALA A 177 10.03 11.30 8.30
N ALA A 178 10.82 12.39 8.21
CA ALA A 178 10.99 13.34 9.31
C ALA A 178 9.66 14.08 9.64
N VAL A 179 8.94 14.59 8.67
CA VAL A 179 7.64 15.25 8.89
C VAL A 179 6.63 14.27 9.50
N LEU A 180 6.63 13.03 9.05
CA LEU A 180 5.73 11.99 9.54
C LEU A 180 6.11 11.44 10.94
N THR A 181 7.12 11.96 11.62
CA THR A 181 7.33 11.72 13.07
C THR A 181 6.31 12.48 13.94
N SER A 182 5.51 13.35 13.34
CA SER A 182 4.41 14.09 13.98
C SER A 182 3.06 13.64 13.41
N PRO A 183 1.95 13.90 14.10
CA PRO A 183 0.61 13.67 13.58
C PRO A 183 0.40 14.39 12.25
N HIS A 184 -0.22 13.71 11.29
CA HIS A 184 -0.53 14.28 9.98
C HIS A 184 -1.89 13.79 9.49
N ARG A 185 -2.73 14.70 8.99
CA ARG A 185 -4.02 14.34 8.41
C ARG A 185 -3.81 13.77 7.01
N LEU A 186 -4.42 12.62 6.74
CA LEU A 186 -4.29 11.98 5.43
C LEU A 186 -4.87 12.87 4.33
N LEU A 187 -4.32 12.74 3.13
CA LEU A 187 -4.64 13.49 1.91
C LEU A 187 -4.25 14.97 1.96
N GLU A 188 -3.90 15.53 3.10
CA GLU A 188 -3.32 16.88 3.14
C GLU A 188 -1.90 16.85 2.56
N PRO A 189 -1.52 17.84 1.73
CA PRO A 189 -0.18 17.87 1.13
C PRO A 189 0.90 17.92 2.21
N LEU A 190 1.86 17.00 2.15
CA LEU A 190 3.08 17.13 2.94
C LEU A 190 3.92 18.29 2.44
N ARG A 191 4.44 19.08 3.38
CA ARG A 191 5.38 20.17 3.10
C ARG A 191 6.63 20.00 3.96
N PRO A 192 7.83 20.28 3.43
CA PRO A 192 9.02 20.38 4.26
C PRO A 192 8.77 21.38 5.40
N ALA A 193 9.28 21.08 6.59
CA ALA A 193 9.31 22.07 7.66
C ALA A 193 9.98 23.35 7.13
N ALA A 194 9.38 24.51 7.38
CA ALA A 194 10.00 25.79 7.01
C ALA A 194 11.39 25.82 7.64
N ALA A 195 12.42 26.07 6.83
CA ALA A 195 13.76 26.27 7.36
C ALA A 195 13.66 27.47 8.32
N THR A 196 13.86 27.19 9.59
CA THR A 196 14.02 28.24 10.62
C THR A 196 15.30 29.00 10.27
N SER A 197 15.13 30.21 9.76
CA SER A 197 16.21 31.15 9.44
C SER A 197 16.86 31.65 10.71
#